data_50314fe9f10b4bfffbbe2844e8fd16a4
#
_entry.id   50314fe9f10b4bfffbbe2844e8fd16a4
#
_cell.length_a   1.000
_cell.length_b   1.000
_cell.length_c   1.000
_cell.angle_alpha   90.00
_cell.angle_beta   90.00
_cell.angle_gamma   90.00
#
_symmetry.space_group_name_H-M   'P 1'
#
loop_
_entity.id
_entity.type
_entity.pdbx_description
1 polymer ?
#
loop_
_entity_poly.entity_id
_entity_poly.type
_entity_poly.pdbx_seq_one_letter_code
_entity_poly.pdbx_strand_id
1 'polypeptide(L)'
;MSVVPMKHDDDFFGHNSKATEAAGKELAVYVADIEAIDAQVIDLGKEKSDIFTIAKAKGYNVKALRKLLAERKRDAAELLEERQVIELYKELLL
;
A
#
# COMPACT_ATOMS: atom_id res chain seq x y z
N MET A 1 -28.88 -0.90 -4.34
CA MET A 1 -27.98 -1.54 -4.83
C MET A 1 -26.96 -2.08 -3.96
N SER A 2 -26.09 -1.36 -3.50
CA SER A 2 -25.01 -1.78 -2.66
C SER A 2 -25.43 -2.33 -1.32
N VAL A 3 -26.68 -2.17 -0.98
CA VAL A 3 -27.21 -2.67 0.28
C VAL A 3 -27.24 -4.19 0.36
N VAL A 4 -27.36 -4.84 -0.77
CA VAL A 4 -27.47 -6.29 -0.81
C VAL A 4 -26.28 -7.02 -0.21
N PRO A 5 -25.03 -6.66 -0.50
CA PRO A 5 -23.89 -7.31 0.13
C PRO A 5 -23.89 -7.19 1.65
N MET A 6 -24.39 -6.08 2.16
CA MET A 6 -24.45 -5.87 3.61
C MET A 6 -25.39 -6.88 4.29
N LYS A 7 -26.48 -7.20 3.64
CA LYS A 7 -27.40 -8.20 4.18
C LYS A 7 -26.79 -9.58 4.22
N HIS A 8 -26.02 -9.92 3.20
CA HIS A 8 -25.35 -11.20 3.17
C HIS A 8 -24.32 -11.32 4.30
N ASP A 9 -23.60 -10.25 4.57
CA ASP A 9 -22.64 -10.24 5.65
C ASP A 9 -23.32 -10.42 7.00
N ASP A 10 -24.48 -9.80 7.18
CA ASP A 10 -25.24 -9.97 8.41
C ASP A 10 -25.70 -11.41 8.57
N ASP A 11 -26.18 -12.03 7.50
CA ASP A 11 -26.63 -13.41 7.54
C ASP A 11 -25.48 -14.36 7.87
N PHE A 12 -24.30 -14.05 7.38
CA PHE A 12 -23.12 -14.87 7.59
C PHE A 12 -22.78 -14.99 9.08
N PHE A 13 -22.90 -13.90 9.85
CA PHE A 13 -22.61 -13.91 11.27
C PHE A 13 -23.87 -14.09 12.13
N GLY A 14 -25.02 -14.11 11.49
CA GLY A 14 -26.26 -13.73 12.09
C GLY A 14 -26.83 -14.52 13.23
N HIS A 15 -26.55 -15.80 13.38
CA HIS A 15 -27.24 -16.59 14.36
C HIS A 15 -26.50 -16.81 15.67
N ASN A 16 -25.29 -16.32 15.76
CA ASN A 16 -24.48 -16.47 16.97
C ASN A 16 -23.99 -15.12 17.42
N SER A 17 -24.63 -14.61 18.49
CA SER A 17 -24.29 -13.29 18.99
C SER A 17 -22.85 -13.18 19.49
N LYS A 18 -22.31 -14.26 20.09
CA LYS A 18 -20.92 -14.26 20.55
C LYS A 18 -19.94 -14.19 19.38
N ALA A 19 -20.23 -14.93 18.30
CA ALA A 19 -19.41 -14.88 17.10
C ALA A 19 -19.47 -13.48 16.48
N THR A 20 -20.65 -12.86 16.49
CA THR A 20 -20.84 -11.52 15.98
C THR A 20 -20.08 -10.48 16.82
N GLU A 21 -20.11 -10.62 18.14
CA GLU A 21 -19.36 -9.73 19.03
C GLU A 21 -17.86 -9.90 18.85
N ALA A 22 -17.39 -11.14 18.75
CA ALA A 22 -15.98 -11.43 18.53
C ALA A 22 -15.50 -10.85 17.19
N ALA A 23 -16.32 -11.04 16.16
CA ALA A 23 -16.02 -10.49 14.85
C ALA A 23 -15.99 -8.96 14.85
N GLY A 24 -16.91 -8.35 15.60
CA GLY A 24 -16.95 -6.90 15.76
C GLY A 24 -15.71 -6.34 16.44
N LYS A 25 -15.25 -7.02 17.51
CA LYS A 25 -14.03 -6.61 18.21
C LYS A 25 -12.79 -6.77 17.34
N GLU A 26 -12.70 -7.87 16.62
CA GLU A 26 -11.58 -8.11 15.72
C GLU A 26 -11.57 -7.07 14.59
N LEU A 27 -12.72 -6.80 14.01
CA LEU A 27 -12.86 -5.79 12.97
C LEU A 27 -12.45 -4.41 13.48
N ALA A 28 -12.83 -4.07 14.71
CA ALA A 28 -12.45 -2.79 15.33
C ALA A 28 -10.93 -2.65 15.44
N VAL A 29 -10.23 -3.73 15.77
CA VAL A 29 -8.76 -3.72 15.83
C VAL A 29 -8.16 -3.47 14.44
N TYR A 30 -8.66 -4.17 13.44
CA TYR A 30 -8.17 -3.99 12.07
C TYR A 30 -8.42 -2.56 11.57
N VAL A 31 -9.59 -2.02 11.85
CA VAL A 31 -9.91 -0.64 11.45
C VAL A 31 -8.96 0.34 12.13
N ALA A 32 -8.75 0.18 13.45
CA ALA A 32 -7.86 1.07 14.19
C ALA A 32 -6.42 0.98 13.66
N ASP A 33 -5.94 -0.23 13.38
CA ASP A 33 -4.58 -0.43 12.87
C ASP A 33 -4.41 0.17 11.49
N ILE A 34 -5.40 -0.01 10.62
CA ILE A 34 -5.35 0.55 9.26
C ILE A 34 -5.37 2.08 9.32
N GLU A 35 -6.23 2.64 10.16
CA GLU A 35 -6.32 4.10 10.31
C GLU A 35 -5.03 4.69 10.86
N ALA A 36 -4.37 3.98 11.76
CA ALA A 36 -3.08 4.41 12.29
C ALA A 36 -2.00 4.43 11.19
N ILE A 37 -1.98 3.40 10.34
CA ILE A 37 -1.06 3.34 9.21
C ILE A 37 -1.38 4.45 8.21
N ASP A 38 -2.66 4.67 7.91
CA ASP A 38 -3.08 5.74 6.99
C ASP A 38 -2.60 7.11 7.46
N ALA A 39 -2.66 7.35 8.78
CA ALA A 39 -2.16 8.60 9.36
C ALA A 39 -0.64 8.73 9.12
N GLN A 40 0.10 7.65 9.28
CA GLN A 40 1.55 7.65 9.02
C GLN A 40 1.86 7.91 7.55
N VAL A 41 1.05 7.34 6.65
CA VAL A 41 1.21 7.57 5.20
C VAL A 41 1.01 9.04 4.87
N ILE A 42 0.01 9.68 5.48
CA ILE A 42 -0.24 11.11 5.30
C ILE A 42 0.96 11.92 5.79
N ASP A 43 1.48 11.61 6.97
CA ASP A 43 2.63 12.32 7.55
C ASP A 43 3.87 12.18 6.67
N LEU A 44 4.15 10.99 6.18
CA LEU A 44 5.26 10.75 5.27
C LEU A 44 5.07 11.49 3.95
N GLY A 45 3.84 11.59 3.48
CA GLY A 45 3.51 12.36 2.28
C GLY A 45 3.83 13.84 2.46
N LYS A 46 3.57 14.39 3.66
CA LYS A 46 3.92 15.79 3.98
C LYS A 46 5.42 15.98 4.00
N GLU A 47 6.16 15.07 4.62
CA GLU A 47 7.63 15.13 4.66
C GLU A 47 8.21 15.10 3.25
N LYS A 48 7.68 14.24 2.41
CA LYS A 48 8.10 14.14 1.02
C LYS A 48 7.82 15.44 0.26
N SER A 49 6.64 16.02 0.47
CA SER A 49 6.25 17.29 -0.14
C SER A 49 7.19 18.41 0.28
N ASP A 50 7.59 18.43 1.56
CA ASP A 50 8.52 19.43 2.08
C ASP A 50 9.88 19.33 1.39
N ILE A 51 10.36 18.13 1.12
CA ILE A 51 11.63 17.94 0.41
C ILE A 51 11.54 18.52 -1.00
N PHE A 52 10.44 18.28 -1.71
CA PHE A 52 10.25 18.88 -3.04
C PHE A 52 10.20 20.41 -2.97
N THR A 53 9.57 20.95 -1.94
CA THR A 53 9.51 22.41 -1.73
C THR A 53 10.90 23.00 -1.52
N ILE A 54 11.72 22.33 -0.71
CA ILE A 54 13.10 22.73 -0.46
C ILE A 54 13.93 22.67 -1.74
N ALA A 55 13.80 21.59 -2.50
CA ALA A 55 14.51 21.43 -3.75
C ALA A 55 14.14 22.54 -4.74
N LYS A 56 12.86 22.85 -4.84
CA LYS A 56 12.38 23.93 -5.71
C LYS A 56 12.96 25.27 -5.29
N ALA A 57 13.00 25.54 -3.99
CA ALA A 57 13.56 26.80 -3.45
C ALA A 57 15.03 26.93 -3.78
N LYS A 58 15.75 25.82 -3.91
CA LYS A 58 17.16 25.82 -4.30
C LYS A 58 17.40 25.89 -5.81
N GLY A 59 16.32 25.94 -6.59
CA GLY A 59 16.42 26.08 -8.04
C GLY A 59 16.36 24.77 -8.83
N TYR A 60 16.10 23.65 -8.19
CA TYR A 60 15.96 22.38 -8.91
C TYR A 60 14.61 22.30 -9.61
N ASN A 61 14.60 21.60 -10.73
CA ASN A 61 13.37 21.35 -11.49
C ASN A 61 12.61 20.17 -10.85
N VAL A 62 11.53 20.47 -10.15
CA VAL A 62 10.76 19.47 -9.42
C VAL A 62 10.08 18.48 -10.35
N LYS A 63 9.63 18.94 -11.52
CA LYS A 63 9.02 18.04 -12.51
C LYS A 63 10.02 17.01 -13.00
N ALA A 64 11.24 17.45 -13.31
CA ALA A 64 12.31 16.55 -13.72
C ALA A 64 12.71 15.60 -12.60
N LEU A 65 12.75 16.09 -11.36
CA LEU A 65 13.05 15.25 -10.19
C LEU A 65 12.01 14.15 -10.01
N ARG A 66 10.74 14.46 -10.18
CA ARG A 66 9.67 13.45 -10.09
C ARG A 66 9.80 12.39 -11.19
N LYS A 67 10.13 12.81 -12.41
CA LYS A 67 10.33 11.89 -13.53
C LYS A 67 11.55 11.00 -13.29
N LEU A 68 12.61 11.56 -12.77
CA LEU A 68 13.81 10.80 -12.42
C LEU A 68 13.48 9.72 -11.40
N LEU A 69 12.72 10.05 -10.35
CA LEU A 69 12.33 9.08 -9.33
C LEU A 69 11.48 7.95 -9.90
N ALA A 70 10.55 8.27 -10.81
CA ALA A 70 9.74 7.27 -11.48
C ALA A 70 10.59 6.33 -12.34
N GLU A 71 11.55 6.89 -13.06
CA GLU A 71 12.49 6.13 -13.87
C GLU A 71 13.32 5.17 -13.05
N ARG A 72 13.84 5.65 -11.93
CA ARG A 72 14.62 4.81 -11.00
C ARG A 72 13.83 3.64 -10.46
N LYS A 73 12.56 3.85 -10.14
CA LYS A 73 11.68 2.76 -9.67
C LYS A 73 11.45 1.71 -10.76
N ARG A 74 11.20 2.16 -11.97
CA ARG A 74 10.99 1.27 -13.09
C ARG A 74 12.24 0.44 -13.37
N ASP A 75 13.40 1.09 -13.43
CA ASP A 75 14.67 0.42 -13.71
C ASP A 75 15.00 -0.61 -12.62
N ALA A 76 14.76 -0.29 -11.37
CA ALA A 76 14.97 -1.22 -10.26
C ALA A 76 14.05 -2.43 -10.37
N ALA A 77 12.77 -2.23 -10.75
CA ALA A 77 11.81 -3.32 -10.92
C ALA A 77 12.20 -4.22 -12.09
N GLU A 78 12.61 -3.64 -13.21
CA GLU A 78 13.08 -4.39 -14.38
C GLU A 78 14.31 -5.23 -14.05
N LEU A 79 15.25 -4.66 -13.33
CA LEU A 79 16.47 -5.36 -12.92
C LEU A 79 16.14 -6.54 -12.00
N LEU A 80 15.23 -6.36 -11.08
CA LEU A 80 14.80 -7.43 -10.16
C LEU A 80 14.14 -8.57 -10.94
N GLU A 81 13.26 -8.24 -11.88
CA GLU A 81 12.59 -9.22 -12.72
C GLU A 81 13.59 -10.02 -13.54
N GLU A 82 14.55 -9.35 -14.14
CA GLU A 82 15.62 -9.98 -14.90
C GLU A 82 16.44 -10.95 -14.05
N ARG A 83 16.77 -10.53 -12.83
CA ARG A 83 17.45 -11.39 -11.87
C ARG A 83 16.68 -12.65 -11.55
N GLN A 84 15.38 -12.51 -11.35
CA GLN A 84 14.51 -13.65 -11.04
C GLN A 84 14.50 -14.66 -12.19
N VAL A 85 14.46 -14.19 -13.42
CA VAL A 85 14.51 -15.06 -14.61
C VAL A 85 15.86 -15.79 -14.68
N ILE A 86 16.95 -15.07 -14.45
CA ILE A 86 18.30 -15.66 -14.47
C ILE A 86 18.39 -16.77 -13.41
N GLU A 87 17.92 -16.53 -12.21
CA GLU A 87 17.96 -17.52 -11.14
C GLU A 87 17.14 -18.75 -11.50
N LEU A 88 15.98 -18.56 -12.10
CA LEU A 88 15.15 -19.66 -12.57
C LEU A 88 15.89 -20.51 -13.63
N TYR A 89 16.54 -19.86 -14.57
CA TYR A 89 17.28 -20.57 -15.61
C TYR A 89 18.44 -21.36 -15.03
N LYS A 90 19.11 -20.82 -14.04
CA LYS A 90 20.18 -21.54 -13.34
C LYS A 90 19.65 -22.81 -12.69
N GLU A 91 18.51 -22.74 -12.04
CA GLU A 91 17.88 -23.90 -11.42
C GLU A 91 17.51 -24.96 -12.46
N LEU A 92 16.99 -24.54 -13.61
CA LEU A 92 16.60 -25.46 -14.67
C LEU A 92 17.80 -26.18 -15.32
N LEU A 93 18.98 -25.57 -15.24
CA LEU A 93 20.19 -26.16 -15.81
C LEU A 93 20.88 -27.16 -14.88
N LEU A 94 20.47 -27.21 -13.64
CA LEU A 94 20.99 -28.22 -12.71
C LEU A 94 20.34 -29.60 -12.97
#